data_ebab9b915a2991697b0de48765e6c2f3
#
_entry.id   ebab9b915a2991697b0de48765e6c2f3
#
_cell.length_a   1.000
_cell.length_b   1.000
_cell.length_c   1.000
_cell.angle_alpha   90.00
_cell.angle_beta   90.00
_cell.angle_gamma   90.00
#
_symmetry.space_group_name_H-M   'P 1'
#
loop_
_entity.id
_entity.type
_entity.pdbx_description
1 polymer ?
#
loop_
_entity_poly.entity_id
_entity_poly.type
_entity_poly.pdbx_seq_one_letter_code
_entity_poly.pdbx_strand_id
1 'polypeptide(L)'
;KLDTEGLDVQILKGTGDGITVQTEDVYSALKFQVAEEDGELTVETTARRFPWRMNKGNYGNVWIYVPEELQLETADLQLGIGELYVENIDAGELKLEVGAGSAALDWFTADELDIEVGVGTVEVSGDTRQKADLECGVGSLVYTAAGKETDFNYRLECGVGELNIGESSYSGLGVERTIDNRAQRTMDISCDVGSTEIYFEES
;
A
#
# COMPACT_ATOMS: atom_id res chain seq x y z
N LYS A 1 2.18 -12.65 3.34
CA LYS A 1 2.79 -11.53 4.08
C LYS A 1 4.13 -11.15 3.48
N LEU A 2 4.37 -9.86 3.29
CA LEU A 2 5.65 -9.25 2.92
C LEU A 2 6.09 -8.31 4.05
N ASP A 3 7.32 -8.48 4.56
CA ASP A 3 7.90 -7.60 5.60
C ASP A 3 9.38 -7.40 5.28
N THR A 4 9.71 -6.30 4.59
CA THR A 4 11.05 -6.10 4.04
C THR A 4 11.63 -4.73 4.36
N GLU A 5 12.94 -4.70 4.57
CA GLU A 5 13.73 -3.48 4.72
C GLU A 5 14.88 -3.43 3.71
N GLY A 6 15.00 -2.33 2.97
CA GLY A 6 16.11 -2.06 2.09
C GLY A 6 16.12 -2.82 0.77
N LEU A 7 14.99 -3.37 0.36
CA LEU A 7 14.83 -4.11 -0.90
C LEU A 7 13.90 -3.36 -1.86
N ASP A 8 14.16 -3.55 -3.16
CA ASP A 8 13.20 -3.21 -4.19
C ASP A 8 12.38 -4.47 -4.50
N VAL A 9 11.07 -4.38 -4.26
CA VAL A 9 10.16 -5.51 -4.39
C VAL A 9 9.17 -5.25 -5.51
N GLN A 10 8.95 -6.26 -6.36
CA GLN A 10 7.94 -6.23 -7.41
C GLN A 10 7.01 -7.43 -7.25
N ILE A 11 5.71 -7.18 -7.17
CA ILE A 11 4.66 -8.19 -7.21
C ILE A 11 4.04 -8.13 -8.59
N LEU A 12 4.23 -9.19 -9.37
CA LEU A 12 3.88 -9.25 -10.78
C LEU A 12 2.92 -10.40 -11.06
N LYS A 13 2.22 -10.33 -12.19
CA LYS A 13 1.38 -11.43 -12.66
C LYS A 13 2.20 -12.67 -12.95
N GLY A 14 1.80 -13.79 -12.38
CA GLY A 14 2.39 -15.11 -12.58
C GLY A 14 1.57 -15.96 -13.54
N THR A 15 2.24 -16.85 -14.28
CA THR A 15 1.60 -17.77 -15.23
C THR A 15 1.46 -19.20 -14.68
N GLY A 16 1.93 -19.47 -13.47
CA GLY A 16 1.88 -20.78 -12.81
C GLY A 16 0.65 -20.96 -11.93
N ASP A 17 0.52 -22.15 -11.33
CA ASP A 17 -0.58 -22.48 -10.42
C ASP A 17 -0.32 -22.02 -8.97
N GLY A 18 0.86 -21.46 -8.68
CA GLY A 18 1.26 -21.00 -7.34
C GLY A 18 2.17 -19.78 -7.38
N ILE A 19 2.34 -19.17 -6.20
CA ILE A 19 3.20 -18.01 -6.04
C ILE A 19 4.68 -18.43 -6.20
N THR A 20 5.45 -17.64 -6.95
CA THR A 20 6.88 -17.86 -7.17
C THR A 20 7.67 -16.65 -6.71
N VAL A 21 8.74 -16.85 -5.94
CA VAL A 21 9.64 -15.78 -5.46
C VAL A 21 10.99 -15.94 -6.13
N GLN A 22 11.49 -14.86 -6.73
CA GLN A 22 12.83 -14.76 -7.32
C GLN A 22 13.60 -13.61 -6.69
N THR A 23 14.91 -13.76 -6.55
CA THR A 23 15.75 -12.74 -5.93
C THR A 23 17.03 -12.53 -6.73
N GLU A 24 17.54 -11.29 -6.72
CA GLU A 24 18.83 -10.93 -7.30
C GLU A 24 19.57 -9.98 -6.38
N ASP A 25 20.88 -10.27 -6.19
CA ASP A 25 21.83 -9.45 -5.44
C ASP A 25 21.38 -9.09 -4.00
N VAL A 26 20.51 -9.91 -3.39
CA VAL A 26 20.06 -9.69 -2.02
C VAL A 26 21.24 -9.80 -1.05
N TYR A 27 21.48 -8.71 -0.33
CA TYR A 27 22.59 -8.64 0.60
C TYR A 27 22.38 -9.59 1.79
N SER A 28 23.32 -10.50 2.00
CA SER A 28 23.21 -11.60 2.98
C SER A 28 23.00 -11.16 4.42
N ALA A 29 23.39 -9.91 4.77
CA ALA A 29 23.18 -9.38 6.10
C ALA A 29 21.72 -9.02 6.41
N LEU A 30 20.87 -8.89 5.39
CA LEU A 30 19.42 -8.69 5.56
C LEU A 30 18.71 -9.93 6.10
N LYS A 31 19.36 -11.11 5.96
CA LYS A 31 18.78 -12.40 6.37
C LYS A 31 17.41 -12.62 5.75
N PHE A 32 17.35 -12.42 4.44
CA PHE A 32 16.14 -12.66 3.67
C PHE A 32 15.65 -14.11 3.81
N GLN A 33 14.37 -14.29 4.04
CA GLN A 33 13.73 -15.59 4.23
C GLN A 33 12.41 -15.65 3.46
N VAL A 34 12.11 -16.82 2.95
CA VAL A 34 10.81 -17.16 2.37
C VAL A 34 10.35 -18.42 3.05
N ALA A 35 9.16 -18.42 3.60
CA ALA A 35 8.53 -19.55 4.26
C ALA A 35 7.08 -19.70 3.82
N GLU A 36 6.61 -20.93 3.73
CA GLU A 36 5.21 -21.25 3.52
C GLU A 36 4.76 -22.20 4.63
N GLU A 37 3.76 -21.78 5.40
CA GLU A 37 3.19 -22.57 6.49
C GLU A 37 1.68 -22.36 6.55
N ASP A 38 0.92 -23.44 6.62
CA ASP A 38 -0.55 -23.44 6.73
C ASP A 38 -1.29 -22.58 5.66
N GLY A 39 -0.71 -22.48 4.44
CA GLY A 39 -1.27 -21.70 3.33
C GLY A 39 -0.91 -20.20 3.37
N GLU A 40 -0.06 -19.78 4.31
CA GLU A 40 0.50 -18.45 4.36
C GLU A 40 1.92 -18.44 3.77
N LEU A 41 2.15 -17.58 2.76
CA LEU A 41 3.48 -17.26 2.26
C LEU A 41 4.01 -16.04 3.01
N THR A 42 5.14 -16.20 3.69
CA THR A 42 5.87 -15.10 4.34
C THR A 42 7.17 -14.84 3.58
N VAL A 43 7.38 -13.59 3.21
CA VAL A 43 8.62 -13.07 2.60
C VAL A 43 9.14 -11.96 3.50
N GLU A 44 10.28 -12.18 4.16
CA GLU A 44 10.75 -11.24 5.18
C GLU A 44 12.24 -11.01 5.18
N THR A 45 12.66 -9.86 5.74
CA THR A 45 14.03 -9.60 6.15
C THR A 45 14.12 -9.52 7.68
N THR A 46 15.00 -10.32 8.30
CA THR A 46 15.09 -10.44 9.77
C THR A 46 16.30 -9.74 10.38
N ALA A 47 16.94 -8.82 9.67
CA ALA A 47 18.10 -8.09 10.16
C ALA A 47 17.73 -7.11 11.27
N ARG A 48 18.07 -7.43 12.51
CA ARG A 48 17.79 -6.59 13.70
C ARG A 48 18.63 -5.32 13.81
N ARG A 49 19.64 -5.14 12.98
CA ARG A 49 20.50 -3.94 12.95
C ARG A 49 20.94 -3.67 11.53
N PHE A 50 20.35 -2.68 10.90
CA PHE A 50 20.89 -2.10 9.69
C PHE A 50 22.28 -1.54 10.00
N PRO A 51 23.37 -1.98 9.32
CA PRO A 51 24.66 -1.35 9.50
C PRO A 51 24.57 0.08 8.96
N TRP A 52 24.55 1.07 9.85
CA TRP A 52 24.50 2.50 9.58
C TRP A 52 25.60 3.05 8.65
N ARG A 53 26.49 2.17 8.19
CA ARG A 53 27.55 2.44 7.21
C ARG A 53 27.17 2.07 5.76
N MET A 54 25.97 1.61 5.51
CA MET A 54 25.56 1.16 4.18
C MET A 54 25.02 2.36 3.38
N ASN A 55 25.84 2.81 2.44
CA ASN A 55 25.61 4.01 1.61
C ASN A 55 24.93 3.67 0.26
N LYS A 56 24.23 2.53 0.18
CA LYS A 56 23.49 2.12 -1.02
C LYS A 56 22.00 2.09 -0.71
N GLY A 57 21.20 2.75 -1.54
CA GLY A 57 19.75 2.82 -1.38
C GLY A 57 19.02 1.50 -1.68
N ASN A 58 19.65 0.58 -2.42
CA ASN A 58 19.07 -0.72 -2.79
C ASN A 58 20.03 -1.84 -2.36
N TYR A 59 19.51 -2.84 -1.64
CA TYR A 59 20.25 -3.99 -1.12
C TYR A 59 19.82 -5.31 -1.76
N GLY A 60 19.13 -5.26 -2.87
CA GLY A 60 18.71 -6.40 -3.67
C GLY A 60 17.30 -6.25 -4.21
N ASN A 61 17.00 -7.07 -5.19
CA ASN A 61 15.70 -7.08 -5.85
C ASN A 61 14.97 -8.38 -5.53
N VAL A 62 13.65 -8.28 -5.36
CA VAL A 62 12.75 -9.41 -5.13
C VAL A 62 11.58 -9.31 -6.10
N TRP A 63 11.31 -10.39 -6.84
CA TRP A 63 10.14 -10.53 -7.69
C TRP A 63 9.25 -11.62 -7.13
N ILE A 64 7.98 -11.29 -6.91
CA ILE A 64 6.95 -12.21 -6.44
C ILE A 64 5.91 -12.31 -7.55
N TYR A 65 5.79 -13.49 -8.16
CA TYR A 65 4.83 -13.74 -9.21
C TYR A 65 3.59 -14.39 -8.61
N VAL A 66 2.46 -13.69 -8.68
CA VAL A 66 1.16 -14.12 -8.15
C VAL A 66 0.27 -14.52 -9.32
N PRO A 67 -0.31 -15.73 -9.36
CA PRO A 67 -1.26 -16.11 -10.40
C PRO A 67 -2.44 -15.13 -10.48
N GLU A 68 -2.84 -14.74 -11.69
CA GLU A 68 -3.89 -13.74 -11.91
C GLU A 68 -5.26 -14.16 -11.34
N GLU A 69 -5.54 -15.46 -11.32
CA GLU A 69 -6.80 -16.03 -10.80
C GLU A 69 -6.77 -16.27 -9.27
N LEU A 70 -5.64 -16.01 -8.62
CA LEU A 70 -5.48 -16.25 -7.18
C LEU A 70 -6.08 -15.10 -6.38
N GLN A 71 -7.15 -15.40 -5.66
CA GLN A 71 -7.72 -14.50 -4.67
C GLN A 71 -7.11 -14.82 -3.29
N LEU A 72 -6.49 -13.83 -2.67
CA LEU A 72 -5.91 -13.94 -1.34
C LEU A 72 -6.98 -13.64 -0.28
N GLU A 73 -6.92 -14.30 0.86
CA GLU A 73 -7.73 -13.90 2.01
C GLU A 73 -7.20 -12.56 2.56
N THR A 74 -5.88 -12.48 2.75
CA THR A 74 -5.21 -11.25 3.22
C THR A 74 -3.90 -11.06 2.45
N ALA A 75 -3.63 -9.83 2.05
CA ALA A 75 -2.33 -9.37 1.58
C ALA A 75 -1.77 -8.31 2.53
N ASP A 76 -0.77 -8.66 3.33
CA ASP A 76 -0.08 -7.78 4.28
C ASP A 76 1.29 -7.41 3.70
N LEU A 77 1.44 -6.16 3.24
CA LEU A 77 2.61 -5.63 2.54
C LEU A 77 3.28 -4.55 3.39
N GLN A 78 4.36 -4.89 4.08
CA GLN A 78 5.12 -3.97 4.93
C GLN A 78 6.48 -3.67 4.30
N LEU A 79 6.70 -2.41 3.96
CA LEU A 79 7.96 -1.89 3.42
C LEU A 79 8.59 -0.93 4.42
N GLY A 80 9.62 -1.37 5.13
CA GLY A 80 10.32 -0.49 6.07
C GLY A 80 11.06 0.63 5.35
N ILE A 81 11.96 0.28 4.42
CA ILE A 81 12.69 1.22 3.54
C ILE A 81 12.84 0.56 2.17
N GLY A 82 12.60 1.29 1.08
CA GLY A 82 12.80 0.77 -0.29
C GLY A 82 11.71 1.20 -1.27
N GLU A 83 11.53 0.38 -2.30
CA GLU A 83 10.51 0.58 -3.31
C GLU A 83 9.66 -0.69 -3.45
N LEU A 84 8.33 -0.51 -3.51
CA LEU A 84 7.39 -1.59 -3.78
C LEU A 84 6.58 -1.25 -5.03
N TYR A 85 6.55 -2.18 -5.97
CA TYR A 85 5.66 -2.12 -7.11
C TYR A 85 4.76 -3.35 -7.15
N VAL A 86 3.46 -3.14 -7.35
CA VAL A 86 2.46 -4.20 -7.48
C VAL A 86 1.69 -3.99 -8.78
N GLU A 87 1.82 -4.93 -9.71
CA GLU A 87 1.09 -4.88 -10.99
C GLU A 87 -0.40 -5.15 -10.81
N ASN A 88 -0.75 -6.18 -10.03
CA ASN A 88 -2.14 -6.52 -9.70
C ASN A 88 -2.21 -7.40 -8.45
N ILE A 89 -3.23 -7.18 -7.62
CA ILE A 89 -3.51 -8.02 -6.46
C ILE A 89 -5.01 -8.06 -6.15
N ASP A 90 -5.56 -9.24 -5.90
CA ASP A 90 -6.94 -9.45 -5.45
C ASP A 90 -6.91 -10.09 -4.05
N ALA A 91 -7.48 -9.41 -3.06
CA ALA A 91 -7.50 -9.86 -1.68
C ALA A 91 -8.83 -9.52 -0.99
N GLY A 92 -9.18 -10.28 0.04
CA GLY A 92 -10.26 -9.88 0.95
C GLY A 92 -9.84 -8.63 1.75
N GLU A 93 -8.65 -8.67 2.34
CA GLU A 93 -8.05 -7.55 3.07
C GLU A 93 -6.68 -7.22 2.48
N LEU A 94 -6.47 -5.96 2.08
CA LEU A 94 -5.19 -5.45 1.60
C LEU A 94 -4.64 -4.42 2.58
N LYS A 95 -3.50 -4.74 3.18
CA LYS A 95 -2.73 -3.82 4.04
C LYS A 95 -1.44 -3.41 3.37
N LEU A 96 -1.16 -2.12 3.35
CA LEU A 96 0.07 -1.53 2.82
C LEU A 96 0.66 -0.55 3.83
N GLU A 97 1.78 -0.91 4.44
CA GLU A 97 2.54 -0.03 5.32
C GLU A 97 3.86 0.36 4.65
N VAL A 98 4.10 1.66 4.50
CA VAL A 98 5.34 2.22 3.97
C VAL A 98 6.00 3.09 5.04
N GLY A 99 7.05 2.56 5.66
CA GLY A 99 7.81 3.29 6.69
C GLY A 99 8.55 4.50 6.11
N ALA A 100 9.48 4.24 5.16
CA ALA A 100 10.21 5.30 4.44
C ALA A 100 10.55 4.83 3.01
N GLY A 101 9.92 5.41 2.00
CA GLY A 101 10.14 5.00 0.62
C GLY A 101 8.97 5.28 -0.31
N SER A 102 8.79 4.42 -1.30
CA SER A 102 7.69 4.57 -2.24
C SER A 102 7.01 3.24 -2.53
N ALA A 103 5.68 3.30 -2.70
CA ALA A 103 4.92 2.16 -3.21
C ALA A 103 3.99 2.60 -4.33
N ALA A 104 3.89 1.75 -5.36
CA ALA A 104 2.96 1.92 -6.46
C ALA A 104 2.18 0.62 -6.69
N LEU A 105 0.84 0.71 -6.72
CA LEU A 105 -0.04 -0.39 -7.08
C LEU A 105 -0.85 0.02 -8.33
N ASP A 106 -0.56 -0.62 -9.46
CA ASP A 106 -1.27 -0.29 -10.71
C ASP A 106 -2.75 -0.67 -10.64
N TRP A 107 -3.05 -1.84 -10.02
CA TRP A 107 -4.42 -2.24 -9.74
C TRP A 107 -4.53 -3.16 -8.53
N PHE A 108 -5.57 -2.94 -7.75
CA PHE A 108 -5.99 -3.89 -6.71
C PHE A 108 -7.51 -4.05 -6.67
N THR A 109 -7.95 -5.17 -6.09
CA THR A 109 -9.34 -5.37 -5.69
C THR A 109 -9.33 -5.88 -4.26
N ALA A 110 -10.06 -5.21 -3.36
CA ALA A 110 -10.16 -5.61 -1.97
C ALA A 110 -11.54 -5.30 -1.36
N ASP A 111 -11.96 -6.08 -0.37
CA ASP A 111 -13.12 -5.71 0.44
C ASP A 111 -12.73 -4.60 1.41
N GLU A 112 -11.59 -4.76 2.07
CA GLU A 112 -11.03 -3.78 2.99
C GLU A 112 -9.62 -3.38 2.55
N LEU A 113 -9.36 -2.08 2.53
CA LEU A 113 -8.06 -1.47 2.21
C LEU A 113 -7.57 -0.69 3.43
N ASP A 114 -6.32 -0.94 3.82
CA ASP A 114 -5.63 -0.23 4.90
C ASP A 114 -4.26 0.25 4.39
N ILE A 115 -4.05 1.56 4.32
CA ILE A 115 -2.79 2.16 3.86
C ILE A 115 -2.23 3.08 4.93
N GLU A 116 -1.01 2.80 5.38
CA GLU A 116 -0.25 3.65 6.28
C GLU A 116 1.05 4.12 5.61
N VAL A 117 1.22 5.44 5.48
CA VAL A 117 2.43 6.07 4.94
C VAL A 117 3.14 6.85 6.05
N GLY A 118 4.27 6.36 6.52
CA GLY A 118 5.10 7.07 7.49
C GLY A 118 5.78 8.29 6.87
N VAL A 119 6.77 8.07 6.01
CA VAL A 119 7.50 9.12 5.27
C VAL A 119 7.73 8.69 3.83
N GLY A 120 7.02 9.24 2.87
CA GLY A 120 7.23 8.86 1.49
C GLY A 120 6.09 9.15 0.54
N THR A 121 5.99 8.31 -0.49
CA THR A 121 4.96 8.45 -1.53
C THR A 121 4.30 7.11 -1.79
N VAL A 122 2.98 7.11 -1.78
CA VAL A 122 2.17 5.96 -2.17
C VAL A 122 1.19 6.37 -3.26
N GLU A 123 1.18 5.62 -4.36
CA GLU A 123 0.23 5.79 -5.45
C GLU A 123 -0.46 4.45 -5.72
N VAL A 124 -1.78 4.41 -5.60
CA VAL A 124 -2.55 3.18 -5.77
C VAL A 124 -3.79 3.41 -6.62
N SER A 125 -4.14 2.40 -7.41
CA SER A 125 -5.41 2.39 -8.16
C SER A 125 -6.15 1.08 -7.91
N GLY A 126 -7.48 1.13 -7.75
CA GLY A 126 -8.24 -0.09 -7.55
C GLY A 126 -9.64 0.08 -7.00
N ASP A 127 -10.26 -1.07 -6.71
CA ASP A 127 -11.63 -1.15 -6.19
C ASP A 127 -11.65 -1.60 -4.73
N THR A 128 -12.05 -0.70 -3.83
CA THR A 128 -12.36 -1.03 -2.44
C THR A 128 -13.87 -1.20 -2.31
N ARG A 129 -14.31 -2.40 -1.95
CA ARG A 129 -15.73 -2.77 -1.97
C ARG A 129 -16.48 -2.39 -0.70
N GLN A 130 -15.82 -2.25 0.44
CA GLN A 130 -16.45 -1.97 1.74
C GLN A 130 -15.83 -0.77 2.44
N LYS A 131 -14.56 -0.87 2.83
CA LYS A 131 -13.90 0.14 3.67
C LYS A 131 -12.48 0.42 3.22
N ALA A 132 -12.12 1.70 3.15
CA ALA A 132 -10.74 2.15 3.01
C ALA A 132 -10.35 2.99 4.24
N ASP A 133 -9.24 2.63 4.88
CA ASP A 133 -8.55 3.41 5.89
C ASP A 133 -7.23 3.91 5.29
N LEU A 134 -7.06 5.24 5.23
CA LEU A 134 -5.93 5.87 4.55
C LEU A 134 -5.24 6.84 5.49
N GLU A 135 -4.01 6.52 5.91
CA GLU A 135 -3.23 7.35 6.81
C GLU A 135 -1.94 7.83 6.14
N CYS A 136 -1.76 9.15 6.05
CA CYS A 136 -0.55 9.78 5.55
C CYS A 136 0.13 10.63 6.63
N GLY A 137 1.24 10.15 7.18
CA GLY A 137 2.03 10.88 8.16
C GLY A 137 2.75 12.07 7.53
N VAL A 138 3.85 11.84 6.79
CA VAL A 138 4.65 12.87 6.11
C VAL A 138 4.93 12.48 4.68
N GLY A 139 4.27 13.10 3.72
CA GLY A 139 4.49 12.75 2.32
C GLY A 139 3.29 12.93 1.42
N SER A 140 3.08 11.97 0.53
CA SER A 140 1.98 12.00 -0.43
C SER A 140 1.34 10.64 -0.57
N LEU A 141 0.02 10.63 -0.52
CA LEU A 141 -0.81 9.47 -0.83
C LEU A 141 -1.78 9.84 -1.93
N VAL A 142 -1.74 9.09 -3.02
CA VAL A 142 -2.66 9.23 -4.16
C VAL A 142 -3.43 7.93 -4.32
N TYR A 143 -4.76 7.99 -4.25
CA TYR A 143 -5.62 6.85 -4.49
C TYR A 143 -6.62 7.13 -5.60
N THR A 144 -6.56 6.36 -6.68
CA THR A 144 -7.55 6.37 -7.76
C THR A 144 -8.55 5.24 -7.51
N ALA A 145 -9.72 5.58 -6.97
CA ALA A 145 -10.75 4.64 -6.60
C ALA A 145 -11.69 4.34 -7.77
N ALA A 146 -12.03 3.06 -7.96
CA ALA A 146 -13.08 2.67 -8.90
C ALA A 146 -14.46 3.13 -8.42
N GLY A 147 -15.22 3.75 -9.31
CA GLY A 147 -16.57 4.28 -9.04
C GLY A 147 -16.62 5.80 -8.97
N LYS A 148 -17.54 6.32 -8.17
CA LYS A 148 -17.82 7.76 -8.05
C LYS A 148 -17.56 8.26 -6.64
N GLU A 149 -17.27 9.54 -6.49
CA GLU A 149 -17.18 10.21 -5.20
C GLU A 149 -18.41 9.94 -4.31
N THR A 150 -19.61 9.91 -4.90
CA THR A 150 -20.86 9.66 -4.17
C THR A 150 -21.08 8.21 -3.72
N ASP A 151 -20.24 7.27 -4.15
CA ASP A 151 -20.32 5.85 -3.76
C ASP A 151 -19.72 5.59 -2.40
N PHE A 152 -19.12 6.62 -1.76
CA PHE A 152 -18.48 6.53 -0.45
C PHE A 152 -19.04 7.56 0.54
N ASN A 153 -19.07 7.19 1.81
CA ASN A 153 -19.14 8.13 2.93
C ASN A 153 -17.73 8.40 3.42
N TYR A 154 -17.47 9.60 3.94
CA TYR A 154 -16.11 10.00 4.32
C TYR A 154 -16.04 10.45 5.76
N ARG A 155 -14.95 10.08 6.44
CA ARG A 155 -14.44 10.74 7.62
C ARG A 155 -13.05 11.28 7.28
N LEU A 156 -12.86 12.59 7.44
CA LEU A 156 -11.67 13.30 7.01
C LEU A 156 -11.02 13.97 8.22
N GLU A 157 -9.72 13.73 8.41
CA GLU A 157 -8.90 14.41 9.39
C GLU A 157 -7.64 14.94 8.70
N CYS A 158 -7.38 16.25 8.79
CA CYS A 158 -6.20 16.86 8.21
C CYS A 158 -5.53 17.79 9.23
N GLY A 159 -4.27 17.48 9.57
CA GLY A 159 -3.48 18.27 10.51
C GLY A 159 -2.89 19.53 9.87
N VAL A 160 -1.74 19.42 9.21
CA VAL A 160 -1.06 20.50 8.49
C VAL A 160 -0.76 20.01 7.07
N GLY A 161 -1.76 19.98 6.23
CA GLY A 161 -1.62 19.40 4.90
C GLY A 161 -2.74 19.80 3.97
N GLU A 162 -2.81 19.08 2.88
CA GLU A 162 -3.85 19.21 1.88
C GLU A 162 -4.52 17.86 1.64
N LEU A 163 -5.85 17.84 1.68
CA LEU A 163 -6.65 16.66 1.38
C LEU A 163 -7.62 17.02 0.27
N ASN A 164 -7.52 16.33 -0.85
CA ASN A 164 -8.33 16.55 -2.02
C ASN A 164 -9.16 15.29 -2.33
N ILE A 165 -10.47 15.45 -2.54
CA ILE A 165 -11.38 14.37 -2.93
C ILE A 165 -12.14 14.84 -4.16
N GLY A 166 -11.90 14.22 -5.31
CA GLY A 166 -12.43 14.66 -6.58
C GLY A 166 -12.08 16.14 -6.85
N GLU A 167 -13.12 16.98 -6.97
CA GLU A 167 -12.95 18.43 -7.16
C GLU A 167 -12.93 19.23 -5.85
N SER A 168 -13.10 18.58 -4.70
CA SER A 168 -13.20 19.22 -3.39
C SER A 168 -11.85 19.24 -2.66
N SER A 169 -11.44 20.39 -2.15
CA SER A 169 -10.20 20.56 -1.38
C SER A 169 -10.51 20.90 0.08
N TYR A 170 -9.83 20.20 0.98
CA TYR A 170 -9.91 20.35 2.42
C TYR A 170 -8.51 20.68 2.94
N SER A 171 -8.20 21.96 3.09
CA SER A 171 -6.91 22.44 3.56
C SER A 171 -7.08 23.33 4.77
N GLY A 172 -6.11 23.31 5.69
CA GLY A 172 -6.13 24.16 6.90
C GLY A 172 -5.49 23.45 8.09
N LEU A 173 -5.54 24.11 9.23
CA LEU A 173 -5.06 23.55 10.49
C LEU A 173 -6.20 22.83 11.22
N GLY A 174 -6.05 21.52 11.41
CA GLY A 174 -6.98 20.71 12.20
C GLY A 174 -8.37 20.63 11.56
N VAL A 175 -8.46 20.28 10.29
CA VAL A 175 -9.72 20.05 9.61
C VAL A 175 -10.26 18.67 10.01
N GLU A 176 -11.48 18.64 10.52
CA GLU A 176 -12.24 17.41 10.76
C GLU A 176 -13.60 17.51 10.06
N ARG A 177 -13.94 16.52 9.27
CA ARG A 177 -15.16 16.56 8.47
C ARG A 177 -15.75 15.16 8.28
N THR A 178 -17.07 15.05 8.33
CA THR A 178 -17.81 13.84 7.96
C THR A 178 -18.76 14.17 6.82
N ILE A 179 -18.78 13.33 5.78
CA ILE A 179 -19.65 13.45 4.62
C ILE A 179 -20.47 12.16 4.52
N ASP A 180 -21.78 12.28 4.60
CA ASP A 180 -22.72 11.16 4.48
C ASP A 180 -23.46 11.23 3.14
N ASN A 181 -23.01 10.43 2.20
CA ASN A 181 -23.62 10.25 0.88
C ASN A 181 -24.70 9.14 0.91
N ARG A 182 -24.96 8.53 2.06
CA ARG A 182 -25.81 7.33 2.21
C ARG A 182 -25.28 6.15 1.39
N ALA A 183 -23.98 6.10 1.16
CA ALA A 183 -23.30 5.05 0.47
C ALA A 183 -23.14 3.80 1.36
N GLN A 184 -22.84 2.66 0.73
CA GLN A 184 -22.49 1.43 1.46
C GLN A 184 -21.01 1.36 1.79
N ARG A 185 -20.17 2.02 0.97
CA ARG A 185 -18.72 2.08 1.14
C ARG A 185 -18.33 3.25 2.05
N THR A 186 -17.20 3.11 2.74
CA THR A 186 -16.64 4.17 3.60
C THR A 186 -15.17 4.41 3.31
N MET A 187 -14.73 5.66 3.42
CA MET A 187 -13.33 6.05 3.44
C MET A 187 -13.04 6.88 4.69
N ASP A 188 -12.17 6.39 5.55
CA ASP A 188 -11.60 7.13 6.66
C ASP A 188 -10.21 7.61 6.22
N ILE A 189 -9.98 8.92 6.20
CA ILE A 189 -8.76 9.52 5.63
C ILE A 189 -8.13 10.46 6.65
N SER A 190 -6.87 10.20 6.99
CA SER A 190 -6.06 11.02 7.87
C SER A 190 -4.79 11.50 7.16
N CYS A 191 -4.50 12.80 7.23
CA CYS A 191 -3.27 13.39 6.70
C CYS A 191 -2.66 14.31 7.74
N ASP A 192 -1.49 13.95 8.30
CA ASP A 192 -0.82 14.75 9.32
C ASP A 192 -0.06 15.93 8.71
N VAL A 193 0.96 15.66 7.87
CA VAL A 193 1.81 16.67 7.21
C VAL A 193 2.13 16.23 5.78
N GLY A 194 1.38 16.72 4.80
CA GLY A 194 1.59 16.30 3.42
C GLY A 194 0.37 16.50 2.55
N SER A 195 0.18 15.62 1.59
CA SER A 195 -0.99 15.63 0.72
C SER A 195 -1.62 14.24 0.61
N THR A 196 -2.95 14.21 0.64
CA THR A 196 -3.73 13.03 0.26
C THR A 196 -4.69 13.42 -0.84
N GLU A 197 -4.64 12.72 -1.95
CA GLU A 197 -5.44 12.99 -3.14
C GLU A 197 -6.25 11.75 -3.53
N ILE A 198 -7.55 11.89 -3.60
CA ILE A 198 -8.47 10.82 -4.00
C ILE A 198 -9.10 11.19 -5.34
N TYR A 199 -8.83 10.38 -6.35
CA TYR A 199 -9.45 10.46 -7.67
C TYR A 199 -10.47 9.34 -7.85
N PHE A 200 -11.35 9.47 -8.85
CA PHE A 200 -12.37 8.46 -9.15
C PHE A 200 -12.37 8.14 -10.64
N GLU A 201 -12.41 6.85 -10.95
CA GLU A 201 -12.55 6.35 -12.31
C GLU A 201 -13.84 5.52 -12.43
N GLU A 202 -14.73 5.97 -13.30
CA GLU A 202 -15.92 5.18 -13.66
C GLU A 202 -15.50 4.03 -14.58
N SER A 203 -15.73 2.78 -14.19
CA SER A 203 -15.49 1.57 -14.97
C SER A 203 -16.59 1.32 -16.02
#